data_ed7f4dc1df3ab40e8d9f76142c570972
#
_entry.id   ed7f4dc1df3ab40e8d9f76142c570972
#
_cell.length_a   1.000
_cell.length_b   1.000
_cell.length_c   1.000
_cell.angle_alpha   90.00
_cell.angle_beta   90.00
_cell.angle_gamma   90.00
#
_symmetry.space_group_name_H-M   'P 1'
#
loop_
_entity.id
_entity.type
_entity.pdbx_description
1 polymer ?
#
loop_
_entity_poly.entity_id
_entity_poly.type
_entity_poly.pdbx_seq_one_letter_code
_entity_poly.pdbx_strand_id
1 'polypeptide(L)'
;ITPLALLAAKKIVGREIELDPNAIVDIVRSHLKAVKQSKKITVWVARSDFVALDKNKQQLKENFEELEVFSVRPRDDLTKGGCIIETESG
;
A
#
# COMPACT_ATOMS: atom_id res chain seq x y z
N ILE A 1 20.17 -2.66 -0.64
CA ILE A 1 19.27 -1.84 -1.43
C ILE A 1 17.84 -2.33 -1.25
N THR A 2 16.96 -1.41 -1.04
CA THR A 2 15.57 -1.73 -0.82
C THR A 2 14.79 -1.59 -2.13
N PRO A 3 14.16 -2.66 -2.60
CA PRO A 3 13.35 -2.55 -3.80
C PRO A 3 12.11 -1.72 -3.54
N LEU A 4 11.76 -0.91 -4.51
CA LEU A 4 10.57 -0.08 -4.44
C LEU A 4 9.66 -0.41 -5.60
N ALA A 5 8.39 -0.52 -5.30
CA ALA A 5 7.37 -0.65 -6.33
C ALA A 5 6.50 0.60 -6.26
N LEU A 6 6.65 1.46 -7.24
CA LEU A 6 5.83 2.67 -7.31
C LEU A 6 4.60 2.37 -8.15
N LEU A 7 3.46 2.52 -7.52
CA LEU A 7 2.19 2.21 -8.15
C LEU A 7 1.46 3.50 -8.51
N ALA A 8 1.30 3.74 -9.80
CA ALA A 8 0.62 4.92 -10.28
C ALA A 8 -0.74 4.53 -10.85
N ALA A 9 -1.58 3.98 -10.00
CA ALA A 9 -2.89 3.50 -10.43
C ALA A 9 -3.88 4.63 -10.69
N LYS A 10 -3.55 5.84 -10.33
CA LYS A 10 -4.49 6.96 -10.43
C LYS A 10 -5.03 7.21 -11.83
N LYS A 11 -4.30 6.86 -12.85
CA LYS A 11 -4.76 7.01 -14.22
C LYS A 11 -5.89 6.06 -14.56
N ILE A 12 -5.88 4.90 -13.92
CA ILE A 12 -6.81 3.83 -14.24
C ILE A 12 -8.03 3.90 -13.32
N VAL A 13 -7.78 4.11 -12.04
CA VAL A 13 -8.84 4.04 -11.03
C VAL A 13 -9.09 5.36 -10.32
N GLY A 14 -8.61 6.47 -10.90
CA GLY A 14 -8.72 7.76 -10.24
C GLY A 14 -10.14 8.12 -9.84
N ARG A 15 -11.11 7.85 -10.71
CA ARG A 15 -12.51 8.16 -10.42
C ARG A 15 -13.06 7.26 -9.32
N GLU A 16 -12.66 5.98 -9.33
CA GLU A 16 -13.09 5.05 -8.31
C GLU A 16 -12.51 5.41 -6.96
N ILE A 17 -11.27 5.88 -6.94
CA ILE A 17 -10.63 6.31 -5.70
C ILE A 17 -11.38 7.49 -5.09
N GLU A 18 -11.86 8.41 -5.92
CA GLU A 18 -12.62 9.55 -5.43
C GLU A 18 -13.97 9.12 -4.84
N LEU A 19 -14.58 8.09 -5.43
CA LEU A 19 -15.88 7.61 -5.01
C LEU A 19 -15.81 6.63 -3.86
N ASP A 20 -14.71 5.87 -3.80
CA ASP A 20 -14.53 4.82 -2.79
C ASP A 20 -13.26 5.10 -1.98
N PRO A 21 -13.41 5.60 -0.76
CA PRO A 21 -12.23 5.90 0.07
C PRO A 21 -11.40 4.68 0.42
N ASN A 22 -11.96 3.48 0.25
CA ASN A 22 -11.24 2.24 0.55
C ASN A 22 -10.57 1.62 -0.66
N ALA A 23 -10.63 2.26 -1.81
CA ALA A 23 -10.00 1.72 -3.02
C ALA A 23 -8.50 1.51 -2.84
N ILE A 24 -7.85 2.35 -2.03
CA ILE A 24 -6.42 2.20 -1.76
C ILE A 24 -6.10 0.84 -1.13
N VAL A 25 -7.01 0.30 -0.34
CA VAL A 25 -6.80 -0.99 0.31
C VAL A 25 -6.69 -2.09 -0.74
N ASP A 26 -7.56 -2.07 -1.74
CA ASP A 26 -7.52 -3.08 -2.80
C ASP A 26 -6.30 -2.93 -3.69
N ILE A 27 -5.90 -1.69 -3.96
CA ILE A 27 -4.70 -1.41 -4.74
C ILE A 27 -3.48 -1.99 -4.05
N VAL A 28 -3.33 -1.69 -2.77
CA VAL A 28 -2.19 -2.18 -2.00
C VAL A 28 -2.23 -3.70 -1.89
N ARG A 29 -3.39 -4.26 -1.62
CA ARG A 29 -3.52 -5.72 -1.49
C ARG A 29 -3.05 -6.43 -2.75
N SER A 30 -3.47 -5.95 -3.90
CA SER A 30 -3.11 -6.62 -5.15
C SER A 30 -1.61 -6.57 -5.42
N HIS A 31 -0.95 -5.50 -5.00
CA HIS A 31 0.49 -5.38 -5.22
C HIS A 31 1.34 -6.05 -4.16
N LEU A 32 0.78 -6.22 -2.95
CA LEU A 32 1.48 -6.98 -1.91
C LEU A 32 1.66 -8.43 -2.30
N LYS A 33 0.79 -8.95 -3.15
CA LYS A 33 0.91 -10.33 -3.62
C LYS A 33 2.22 -10.58 -4.33
N ALA A 34 2.78 -9.57 -4.98
CA ALA A 34 4.06 -9.70 -5.68
C ALA A 34 5.24 -9.78 -4.72
N VAL A 35 5.06 -9.37 -3.48
CA VAL A 35 6.13 -9.36 -2.47
C VAL A 35 5.73 -10.14 -1.23
N LYS A 36 4.85 -11.11 -1.38
CA LYS A 36 4.28 -11.85 -0.25
C LYS A 36 5.30 -12.63 0.57
N GLN A 37 6.51 -12.80 0.06
CA GLN A 37 7.56 -13.53 0.76
C GLN A 37 8.35 -12.62 1.72
N SER A 38 8.13 -11.33 1.66
CA SER A 38 8.87 -10.40 2.49
C SER A 38 8.34 -10.43 3.92
N LYS A 39 9.25 -10.34 4.86
CA LYS A 39 8.89 -10.34 6.28
C LYS A 39 8.57 -8.95 6.79
N LYS A 40 9.20 -7.94 6.20
CA LYS A 40 8.97 -6.55 6.59
C LYS A 40 8.61 -5.74 5.36
N ILE A 41 7.49 -5.07 5.43
CA ILE A 41 7.02 -4.24 4.33
C ILE A 41 6.58 -2.89 4.88
N THR A 42 7.00 -1.83 4.22
CA THR A 42 6.52 -0.49 4.51
C THR A 42 5.78 0.01 3.27
N VAL A 43 4.57 0.49 3.47
CA VAL A 43 3.77 1.04 2.38
C VAL A 43 3.60 2.54 2.61
N TRP A 44 4.01 3.31 1.62
CA TRP A 44 3.86 4.76 1.64
C TRP A 44 2.66 5.12 0.78
N VAL A 45 1.77 5.93 1.30
CA VAL A 45 0.57 6.34 0.57
C VAL A 45 0.36 7.84 0.71
N ALA A 46 -0.49 8.39 -0.13
CA ALA A 46 -0.86 9.78 0.00
C ALA A 46 -1.48 10.00 1.38
N ARG A 47 -1.27 11.20 1.94
CA ARG A 47 -1.81 11.51 3.25
C ARG A 47 -3.33 11.32 3.29
N SER A 48 -4.00 11.62 2.19
CA SER A 48 -5.46 11.45 2.11
C SER A 48 -5.90 9.98 2.16
N ASP A 49 -5.00 9.05 1.83
CA ASP A 49 -5.31 7.63 1.85
C ASP A 49 -4.84 6.94 3.13
N PHE A 50 -4.05 7.64 3.92
CA PHE A 50 -3.42 7.03 5.09
C PHE A 50 -4.44 6.46 6.08
N VAL A 51 -5.48 7.22 6.39
CA VAL A 51 -6.45 6.79 7.40
C VAL A 51 -7.16 5.51 6.97
N ALA A 52 -7.60 5.44 5.70
CA ALA A 52 -8.30 4.26 5.21
C ALA A 52 -7.40 3.03 5.23
N LEU A 53 -6.15 3.19 4.80
CA LEU A 53 -5.23 2.07 4.78
C LEU A 53 -4.84 1.63 6.19
N ASP A 54 -4.62 2.58 7.07
CA ASP A 54 -4.24 2.29 8.45
C ASP A 54 -5.34 1.51 9.18
N LYS A 55 -6.60 1.85 8.92
CA LYS A 55 -7.73 1.12 9.51
C LYS A 55 -7.77 -0.34 9.09
N ASN A 56 -7.29 -0.64 7.89
CA ASN A 56 -7.33 -1.98 7.34
C ASN A 56 -5.99 -2.69 7.42
N LYS A 57 -5.03 -2.09 8.12
CA LYS A 57 -3.67 -2.61 8.20
C LYS A 57 -3.61 -4.02 8.75
N GLN A 58 -4.32 -4.28 9.84
CA GLN A 58 -4.29 -5.59 10.47
C GLN A 58 -4.89 -6.66 9.54
N GLN A 59 -5.97 -6.34 8.86
CA GLN A 59 -6.59 -7.26 7.94
C GLN A 59 -5.66 -7.59 6.77
N LEU A 60 -4.96 -6.58 6.26
CA LEU A 60 -4.00 -6.80 5.19
C LEU A 60 -2.88 -7.71 5.66
N LYS A 61 -2.38 -7.47 6.86
CA LYS A 61 -1.29 -8.28 7.40
C LYS A 61 -1.70 -9.73 7.55
N GLU A 62 -2.94 -9.98 7.96
CA GLU A 62 -3.43 -11.34 8.16
C GLU A 62 -3.51 -12.15 6.87
N ASN A 63 -3.60 -11.48 5.73
CA ASN A 63 -3.66 -12.15 4.44
C ASN A 63 -2.30 -12.65 3.96
N PHE A 64 -1.22 -12.29 4.65
CA PHE A 64 0.14 -12.62 4.21
C PHE A 64 0.91 -13.25 5.37
N GLU A 65 1.02 -14.58 5.33
CA GLU A 65 1.58 -15.36 6.43
C GLU A 65 3.03 -15.01 6.75
N GLU A 66 3.82 -14.71 5.72
CA GLU A 66 5.23 -14.42 5.93
C GLU A 66 5.49 -13.03 6.51
N LEU A 67 4.49 -12.18 6.47
CA LEU A 67 4.65 -10.78 6.86
C LEU A 67 4.63 -10.65 8.39
N GLU A 68 5.75 -10.22 8.94
CA GLU A 68 5.90 -10.04 10.38
C GLU A 68 5.71 -8.58 10.79
N VAL A 69 6.25 -7.67 9.99
CA VAL A 69 6.14 -6.24 10.27
C VAL A 69 5.55 -5.54 9.05
N PHE A 70 4.45 -4.88 9.26
CA PHE A 70 3.76 -4.14 8.21
C PHE A 70 3.52 -2.72 8.68
N SER A 71 4.16 -1.76 8.03
CA SER A 71 4.04 -0.36 8.38
C SER A 71 3.37 0.42 7.27
N VAL A 72 2.51 1.36 7.66
CA VAL A 72 1.84 2.25 6.72
C VAL A 72 2.27 3.66 7.09
N ARG A 73 2.73 4.43 6.12
CA ARG A 73 3.22 5.80 6.36
C ARG A 73 2.70 6.75 5.30
N PRO A 74 2.39 7.98 5.68
CA PRO A 74 1.95 8.98 4.71
C PRO A 74 3.13 9.67 4.04
N ARG A 75 2.93 10.09 2.80
CA ARG A 75 3.89 10.91 2.06
C ARG A 75 3.14 12.03 1.38
N ASP A 76 3.71 13.23 1.46
CA ASP A 76 3.07 14.40 0.89
C ASP A 76 3.25 14.51 -0.61
N ASP A 77 4.28 13.83 -1.15
CA ASP A 77 4.56 13.87 -2.58
C ASP A 77 3.79 12.83 -3.38
N LEU A 78 2.95 12.05 -2.72
CA LEU A 78 2.09 11.10 -3.41
C LEU A 78 0.69 11.67 -3.55
N THR A 79 0.06 11.36 -4.68
CA THR A 79 -1.32 11.73 -4.91
C THR A 79 -2.21 10.55 -4.55
N LYS A 80 -3.49 10.83 -4.35
CA LYS A 80 -4.46 9.81 -4.00
C LYS A 80 -4.38 8.64 -4.99
N GLY A 81 -4.33 7.43 -4.46
CA GLY A 81 -4.21 6.22 -5.25
C GLY A 81 -2.79 5.80 -5.55
N GLY A 82 -1.81 6.65 -5.30
CA GLY A 82 -0.42 6.29 -5.49
C GLY A 82 0.15 5.67 -4.23
N CYS A 83 1.05 4.70 -4.39
CA CYS A 83 1.72 4.12 -3.24
C CYS A 83 3.11 3.63 -3.63
N ILE A 84 3.95 3.52 -2.62
CA ILE A 84 5.30 2.96 -2.76
C ILE A 84 5.40 1.81 -1.78
N ILE A 85 5.79 0.66 -2.27
CA ILE A 85 5.95 -0.52 -1.43
C ILE A 85 7.44 -0.79 -1.29
N GLU A 86 7.89 -0.76 -0.06
CA GLU A 86 9.30 -0.94 0.26
C GLU A 86 9.45 -2.22 1.05
N THR A 87 10.34 -3.10 0.60
CA THR A 87 10.55 -4.37 1.28
C THR A 87 11.96 -4.45 1.85
N GLU A 88 12.08 -5.20 2.92
CA GLU A 88 13.37 -5.42 3.57
C GLU A 88 14.31 -6.24 2.71
N SER A 89 13.76 -7.20 1.99
CA SER A 89 14.58 -8.16 1.28
C SER A 89 15.39 -7.58 0.15
N GLY A 90 15.17 -6.33 -0.17
CA GLY A 90 16.01 -5.60 -1.10
C GLY A 90 16.26 -6.32 -2.40
#